data_e94382158577211ed42e0d128db500e9
#
_entry.id   e94382158577211ed42e0d128db500e9
#
_cell.length_a   1.000
_cell.length_b   1.000
_cell.length_c   1.000
_cell.angle_alpha   90.00
_cell.angle_beta   90.00
_cell.angle_gamma   90.00
#
_symmetry.space_group_name_H-M   'P 1'
#
loop_
_entity.id
_entity.type
_entity.pdbx_description
1 polymer ?
#
loop_
_entity_poly.entity_id
_entity_poly.type
_entity_poly.pdbx_seq_one_letter_code
_entity_poly.pdbx_strand_id
1 'polypeptide(L)'
;MSKQTTITESRGASRARHSSRSQVIADLGLEQYVMQLEVDGLCVVPPEVHGVPIAVFDEMVEFLLKRSASLVGCTFSLERGPHAEVTFKSDQQRSGLAEDPSKITQFLIQQLGSQHRMFRDLAVNPVAVALIKHMIGSKVTRFSSNNSFVKWQGEFGYGPNLGLHADQSAVPLPWGRTALTANTNWCLTDYTLEGGAFAYVPGSHRFASRPQFPSAVAQAVPVEAAKGSVIVFHGATWHGAYPRKIPGMRISIANYYRHMMVSSQEDYRNSFDRDLAKDCVNPELFWALSGFDDEFPYCEQSQPVPRVLD
;
A
#
# COMPACT_ATOMS: atom_id res chain seq x y z
N MET A 1 19.84 53.46 -44.08
CA MET A 1 20.56 52.18 -43.95
C MET A 1 20.23 51.62 -42.57
N SER A 2 19.22 50.76 -42.58
CA SER A 2 18.73 50.13 -41.36
C SER A 2 19.37 48.75 -41.22
N LYS A 3 20.06 48.48 -40.09
CA LYS A 3 20.59 47.15 -39.75
C LYS A 3 19.51 46.34 -39.03
N GLN A 4 19.00 45.32 -39.70
CA GLN A 4 18.20 44.29 -39.06
C GLN A 4 19.10 43.36 -38.24
N THR A 5 18.84 43.28 -36.94
CA THR A 5 19.48 42.33 -36.04
C THR A 5 18.61 41.06 -35.98
N THR A 6 19.13 39.98 -36.56
CA THR A 6 18.49 38.67 -36.57
C THR A 6 18.72 38.03 -35.20
N ILE A 7 17.65 37.76 -34.45
CA ILE A 7 17.71 36.96 -33.21
C ILE A 7 17.63 35.49 -33.60
N THR A 8 18.72 34.78 -33.36
CA THR A 8 18.80 33.33 -33.54
C THR A 8 18.20 32.68 -32.27
N GLU A 9 17.02 32.10 -32.41
CA GLU A 9 16.41 31.27 -31.36
C GLU A 9 17.20 29.97 -31.19
N SER A 10 17.83 29.79 -30.04
CA SER A 10 18.37 28.52 -29.60
C SER A 10 17.22 27.60 -29.11
N ARG A 11 16.72 26.75 -30.01
CA ARG A 11 15.82 25.65 -29.66
C ARG A 11 16.65 24.51 -29.11
N GLY A 12 16.67 24.38 -27.78
CA GLY A 12 17.36 23.31 -27.05
C GLY A 12 16.74 23.03 -25.70
N ALA A 13 15.41 23.04 -25.58
CA ALA A 13 14.76 22.46 -24.39
C ALA A 13 14.29 21.04 -24.73
N SER A 14 15.02 20.05 -24.25
CA SER A 14 14.60 18.65 -24.25
C SER A 14 13.23 18.55 -23.56
N ARG A 15 12.16 18.42 -24.37
CA ARG A 15 10.85 17.99 -23.86
C ARG A 15 11.02 16.56 -23.34
N ALA A 16 11.14 16.40 -22.03
CA ALA A 16 10.94 15.11 -21.39
C ALA A 16 9.56 14.59 -21.85
N ARG A 17 9.54 13.54 -22.68
CA ARG A 17 8.29 12.92 -23.15
C ARG A 17 7.63 12.35 -21.91
N HIS A 18 6.51 12.92 -21.47
CA HIS A 18 5.64 12.31 -20.49
C HIS A 18 5.07 11.04 -21.13
N SER A 19 5.63 9.91 -20.76
CA SER A 19 5.12 8.60 -21.16
C SER A 19 3.66 8.47 -20.70
N SER A 20 2.77 8.02 -21.59
CA SER A 20 1.38 7.74 -21.20
C SER A 20 1.34 6.57 -20.20
N ARG A 21 0.25 6.44 -19.42
CA ARG A 21 0.06 5.30 -18.49
C ARG A 21 0.20 3.95 -19.20
N SER A 22 -0.42 3.82 -20.36
CA SER A 22 -0.33 2.61 -21.19
C SER A 22 1.09 2.32 -21.66
N GLN A 23 1.88 3.35 -21.96
CA GLN A 23 3.27 3.16 -22.34
C GLN A 23 4.12 2.63 -21.18
N VAL A 24 3.95 3.15 -19.95
CA VAL A 24 4.67 2.65 -18.77
C VAL A 24 4.32 1.17 -18.48
N ILE A 25 3.05 0.80 -18.61
CA ILE A 25 2.60 -0.58 -18.44
C ILE A 25 3.25 -1.50 -19.49
N ALA A 26 3.27 -1.09 -20.76
CA ALA A 26 3.89 -1.85 -21.85
C ALA A 26 5.41 -1.96 -21.69
N ASP A 27 6.08 -0.88 -21.33
CA ASP A 27 7.54 -0.85 -21.13
C ASP A 27 7.99 -1.79 -19.99
N LEU A 28 7.12 -2.01 -19.00
CA LEU A 28 7.36 -2.91 -17.88
C LEU A 28 6.77 -4.32 -18.06
N GLY A 29 6.06 -4.60 -19.18
CA GLY A 29 5.44 -5.89 -19.45
C GLY A 29 4.33 -6.27 -18.47
N LEU A 30 3.52 -5.30 -18.04
CA LEU A 30 2.55 -5.47 -16.95
C LEU A 30 1.10 -5.66 -17.42
N GLU A 31 0.85 -5.87 -18.71
CA GLU A 31 -0.50 -5.95 -19.29
C GLU A 31 -1.35 -7.04 -18.64
N GLN A 32 -0.77 -8.21 -18.38
CA GLN A 32 -1.49 -9.32 -17.74
C GLN A 32 -1.95 -8.95 -16.30
N TYR A 33 -1.15 -8.22 -15.55
CA TYR A 33 -1.49 -7.78 -14.20
C TYR A 33 -2.57 -6.69 -14.20
N VAL A 34 -2.52 -5.81 -15.19
CA VAL A 34 -3.59 -4.83 -15.43
C VAL A 34 -4.90 -5.53 -15.74
N MET A 35 -4.90 -6.57 -16.59
CA MET A 35 -6.10 -7.34 -16.87
C MET A 35 -6.69 -8.00 -15.61
N GLN A 36 -5.85 -8.57 -14.75
CA GLN A 36 -6.28 -9.13 -13.46
C GLN A 36 -6.89 -8.05 -12.54
N LEU A 37 -6.26 -6.88 -12.45
CA LEU A 37 -6.80 -5.76 -11.69
C LEU A 37 -8.16 -5.31 -12.21
N GLU A 38 -8.34 -5.24 -13.53
CA GLU A 38 -9.61 -4.85 -14.15
C GLU A 38 -10.71 -5.90 -13.97
N VAL A 39 -10.39 -7.19 -13.97
CA VAL A 39 -11.36 -8.28 -13.85
C VAL A 39 -11.66 -8.60 -12.39
N ASP A 40 -10.63 -8.84 -11.59
CA ASP A 40 -10.73 -9.38 -10.23
C ASP A 40 -10.58 -8.31 -9.15
N GLY A 41 -10.00 -7.15 -9.49
CA GLY A 41 -9.66 -6.11 -8.53
C GLY A 41 -8.39 -6.37 -7.75
N LEU A 42 -7.64 -7.42 -8.13
CA LEU A 42 -6.41 -7.86 -7.47
C LEU A 42 -5.51 -8.58 -8.46
N CYS A 43 -4.19 -8.40 -8.31
CA CYS A 43 -3.19 -9.24 -8.97
C CYS A 43 -2.06 -9.61 -8.01
N VAL A 44 -1.33 -10.69 -8.33
CA VAL A 44 -0.13 -11.13 -7.59
C VAL A 44 1.06 -11.02 -8.52
N VAL A 45 2.04 -10.21 -8.14
CA VAL A 45 3.27 -9.98 -8.91
C VAL A 45 4.43 -10.69 -8.22
N PRO A 46 5.11 -11.62 -8.88
CA PRO A 46 6.19 -12.39 -8.28
C PRO A 46 7.53 -11.62 -8.29
N PRO A 47 8.53 -12.06 -7.50
CA PRO A 47 9.82 -11.38 -7.33
C PRO A 47 10.58 -11.10 -8.62
N GLU A 48 10.55 -12.01 -9.58
CA GLU A 48 11.24 -11.88 -10.87
C GLU A 48 10.71 -10.73 -11.73
N VAL A 49 9.49 -10.26 -11.48
CA VAL A 49 8.88 -9.14 -12.20
C VAL A 49 9.17 -7.81 -11.55
N HIS A 50 9.03 -7.72 -10.21
CA HIS A 50 9.26 -6.44 -9.51
C HIS A 50 10.72 -6.22 -9.09
N GLY A 51 11.57 -7.24 -9.19
CA GLY A 51 13.03 -7.13 -9.07
C GLY A 51 13.56 -6.92 -7.65
N VAL A 52 12.75 -7.01 -6.59
CA VAL A 52 13.25 -6.92 -5.20
C VAL A 52 13.86 -8.26 -4.79
N PRO A 53 15.15 -8.31 -4.39
CA PRO A 53 15.80 -9.55 -3.97
C PRO A 53 15.16 -10.15 -2.71
N ILE A 54 15.08 -11.49 -2.65
CA ILE A 54 14.52 -12.20 -1.49
C ILE A 54 15.27 -11.87 -0.19
N ALA A 55 16.59 -11.65 -0.24
CA ALA A 55 17.38 -11.25 0.92
C ALA A 55 16.89 -9.97 1.60
N VAL A 56 16.34 -9.02 0.83
CA VAL A 56 15.76 -7.78 1.39
C VAL A 56 14.53 -8.08 2.25
N PHE A 57 13.73 -9.08 1.86
CA PHE A 57 12.59 -9.52 2.66
C PHE A 57 13.04 -10.23 3.95
N ASP A 58 14.17 -10.95 3.92
CA ASP A 58 14.75 -11.55 5.13
C ASP A 58 15.20 -10.47 6.12
N GLU A 59 15.87 -9.43 5.66
CA GLU A 59 16.26 -8.28 6.48
C GLU A 59 15.05 -7.56 7.08
N MET A 60 13.99 -7.39 6.30
CA MET A 60 12.73 -6.82 6.78
C MET A 60 12.09 -7.67 7.88
N VAL A 61 12.05 -8.98 7.71
CA VAL A 61 11.54 -9.91 8.73
C VAL A 61 12.33 -9.77 10.03
N GLU A 62 13.67 -9.78 9.94
CA GLU A 62 14.53 -9.65 11.12
C GLU A 62 14.28 -8.34 11.88
N PHE A 63 14.21 -7.23 11.13
CA PHE A 63 13.87 -5.92 11.69
C PHE A 63 12.51 -5.95 12.40
N LEU A 64 11.48 -6.50 11.75
CA LEU A 64 10.12 -6.52 12.26
C LEU A 64 9.96 -7.43 13.48
N LEU A 65 10.66 -8.56 13.56
CA LEU A 65 10.66 -9.42 14.74
C LEU A 65 11.29 -8.70 15.94
N LYS A 66 12.43 -8.01 15.75
CA LYS A 66 13.07 -7.19 16.78
C LYS A 66 12.16 -6.04 17.23
N ARG A 67 11.53 -5.36 16.27
CA ARG A 67 10.61 -4.26 16.55
C ARG A 67 9.35 -4.74 17.28
N SER A 68 8.79 -5.89 16.88
CA SER A 68 7.66 -6.55 17.56
C SER A 68 7.97 -6.81 19.02
N ALA A 69 9.12 -7.44 19.30
CA ALA A 69 9.54 -7.72 20.66
C ALA A 69 9.63 -6.45 21.52
N SER A 70 10.16 -5.38 20.98
CA SER A 70 10.24 -4.07 21.63
C SER A 70 8.87 -3.46 21.96
N LEU A 71 7.87 -3.67 21.08
CA LEU A 71 6.55 -3.06 21.22
C LEU A 71 5.67 -3.79 22.24
N VAL A 72 5.70 -5.12 22.24
CA VAL A 72 4.79 -5.92 23.08
C VAL A 72 5.48 -6.66 24.25
N GLY A 73 6.80 -6.51 24.36
CA GLY A 73 7.57 -7.12 25.46
C GLY A 73 7.65 -8.65 25.40
N CYS A 74 7.39 -9.25 24.24
CA CYS A 74 7.45 -10.68 23.98
C CYS A 74 8.30 -10.94 22.74
N THR A 75 9.25 -11.87 22.81
CA THR A 75 10.06 -12.28 21.66
C THR A 75 9.27 -13.19 20.72
N PHE A 76 9.61 -13.15 19.44
CA PHE A 76 8.94 -13.91 18.39
C PHE A 76 9.94 -14.79 17.63
N SER A 77 9.51 -16.00 17.29
CA SER A 77 10.17 -16.85 16.31
C SER A 77 9.34 -16.92 15.05
N LEU A 78 9.99 -16.82 13.90
CA LEU A 78 9.29 -16.92 12.61
C LEU A 78 8.58 -18.28 12.47
N GLU A 79 9.20 -19.36 12.96
CA GLU A 79 8.71 -20.74 12.83
C GLU A 79 7.68 -21.13 13.91
N ARG A 80 7.71 -20.48 15.07
CA ARG A 80 6.89 -20.88 16.23
C ARG A 80 5.86 -19.85 16.65
N GLY A 81 6.07 -18.57 16.29
CA GLY A 81 5.26 -17.46 16.78
C GLY A 81 5.81 -16.84 18.08
N PRO A 82 4.96 -16.22 18.91
CA PRO A 82 5.37 -15.60 20.17
C PRO A 82 5.79 -16.65 21.20
N HIS A 83 6.82 -16.33 22.00
CA HIS A 83 7.34 -17.22 23.06
C HIS A 83 6.52 -17.18 24.34
N ALA A 84 5.64 -16.20 24.48
CA ALA A 84 4.71 -16.03 25.59
C ALA A 84 3.41 -15.41 25.09
N GLU A 85 2.41 -15.33 25.93
CA GLU A 85 1.17 -14.63 25.63
C GLU A 85 1.46 -13.15 25.31
N VAL A 86 0.89 -12.68 24.18
CA VAL A 86 1.05 -11.28 23.75
C VAL A 86 0.02 -10.43 24.47
N THR A 87 0.49 -9.50 25.30
CA THR A 87 -0.37 -8.56 26.02
C THR A 87 -0.27 -7.18 25.39
N PHE A 88 -1.40 -6.66 24.93
CA PHE A 88 -1.47 -5.30 24.39
C PHE A 88 -1.55 -4.27 25.51
N LYS A 89 -0.65 -3.27 25.49
CA LYS A 89 -0.55 -2.23 26.53
C LYS A 89 -1.69 -1.22 26.47
N SER A 90 -2.34 -1.07 25.32
CA SER A 90 -3.45 -0.15 25.12
C SER A 90 -4.39 -0.64 24.03
N ASP A 91 -5.61 -0.09 24.01
CA ASP A 91 -6.60 -0.37 22.96
C ASP A 91 -6.12 0.07 21.57
N GLN A 92 -5.22 1.05 21.49
CA GLN A 92 -4.61 1.50 20.24
C GLN A 92 -3.75 0.42 19.56
N GLN A 93 -3.25 -0.56 20.30
CA GLN A 93 -2.49 -1.69 19.76
C GLN A 93 -3.39 -2.82 19.25
N ARG A 94 -4.69 -2.75 19.53
CA ARG A 94 -5.69 -3.73 19.09
C ARG A 94 -6.25 -3.36 17.74
N SER A 95 -6.64 -4.36 16.95
CA SER A 95 -7.39 -4.11 15.73
C SER A 95 -8.81 -3.64 16.07
N GLY A 96 -9.18 -2.44 15.66
CA GLY A 96 -10.54 -1.92 15.83
C GLY A 96 -11.61 -2.66 15.03
N LEU A 97 -11.20 -3.65 14.20
CA LEU A 97 -12.10 -4.49 13.42
C LEU A 97 -12.40 -5.85 14.09
N ALA A 98 -11.70 -6.19 15.19
CA ALA A 98 -11.86 -7.48 15.81
C ALA A 98 -13.22 -7.60 16.50
N GLU A 99 -13.95 -8.69 16.22
CA GLU A 99 -15.21 -9.05 16.87
C GLU A 99 -14.98 -9.53 18.30
N ASP A 100 -13.87 -10.24 18.54
CA ASP A 100 -13.45 -10.70 19.86
C ASP A 100 -12.00 -10.27 20.15
N PRO A 101 -11.81 -9.15 20.86
CA PRO A 101 -10.48 -8.65 21.19
C PRO A 101 -9.60 -9.61 22.00
N SER A 102 -10.19 -10.55 22.73
CA SER A 102 -9.43 -11.54 23.51
C SER A 102 -8.73 -12.58 22.63
N LYS A 103 -9.18 -12.73 21.39
CA LYS A 103 -8.65 -13.70 20.41
C LYS A 103 -7.74 -13.07 19.36
N ILE A 104 -7.34 -11.81 19.53
CA ILE A 104 -6.47 -11.13 18.57
C ILE A 104 -5.11 -11.82 18.52
N THR A 105 -4.76 -12.30 17.32
CA THR A 105 -3.47 -12.94 17.01
C THR A 105 -2.73 -12.17 15.91
N GLN A 106 -2.91 -10.87 15.88
CA GLN A 106 -2.28 -9.95 14.93
C GLN A 106 -2.14 -8.56 15.52
N PHE A 107 -1.09 -7.84 15.13
CA PHE A 107 -0.99 -6.39 15.36
C PHE A 107 -0.30 -5.70 14.17
N LEU A 108 -0.37 -4.37 14.18
CA LEU A 108 0.25 -3.50 13.19
C LEU A 108 1.49 -2.84 13.76
N ILE A 109 2.53 -2.75 12.93
CA ILE A 109 3.65 -1.82 13.13
C ILE A 109 3.49 -0.73 12.08
N GLN A 110 3.30 0.50 12.52
CA GLN A 110 3.01 1.64 11.66
C GLN A 110 4.24 2.51 11.42
N GLN A 111 4.14 3.44 10.45
CA GLN A 111 5.15 4.44 10.14
C GLN A 111 6.53 3.84 9.81
N LEU A 112 6.55 2.73 9.10
CA LEU A 112 7.79 2.03 8.78
C LEU A 112 8.71 2.86 7.89
N GLY A 113 8.16 3.71 7.02
CA GLY A 113 8.92 4.65 6.21
C GLY A 113 9.82 5.60 7.02
N SER A 114 9.40 5.95 8.24
CA SER A 114 10.21 6.75 9.18
C SER A 114 11.27 5.91 9.90
N GLN A 115 11.12 4.60 9.94
CA GLN A 115 11.98 3.72 10.75
C GLN A 115 13.19 3.21 9.97
N HIS A 116 13.05 2.90 8.68
CA HIS A 116 14.18 2.40 7.89
C HIS A 116 14.01 2.67 6.40
N ARG A 117 15.14 2.88 5.69
CA ARG A 117 15.20 3.12 4.25
C ARG A 117 14.54 2.01 3.41
N MET A 118 14.76 0.73 3.75
CA MET A 118 14.22 -0.41 2.97
C MET A 118 12.70 -0.36 2.78
N PHE A 119 11.96 0.24 3.72
CA PHE A 119 10.51 0.42 3.59
C PHE A 119 10.14 1.56 2.65
N ARG A 120 10.97 2.62 2.60
CA ARG A 120 10.82 3.70 1.62
C ARG A 120 11.13 3.21 0.20
N ASP A 121 12.18 2.40 0.05
CA ASP A 121 12.56 1.80 -1.23
C ASP A 121 11.44 0.90 -1.77
N LEU A 122 10.79 0.13 -0.89
CA LEU A 122 9.65 -0.70 -1.26
C LEU A 122 8.43 0.12 -1.72
N ALA A 123 8.19 1.26 -1.09
CA ALA A 123 7.08 2.16 -1.42
C ALA A 123 7.22 2.84 -2.81
N VAL A 124 8.44 2.90 -3.35
CA VAL A 124 8.72 3.47 -4.67
C VAL A 124 9.09 2.43 -5.72
N ASN A 125 8.85 1.15 -5.44
CA ASN A 125 9.12 0.10 -6.43
C ASN A 125 8.39 0.42 -7.76
N PRO A 126 9.10 0.46 -8.90
CA PRO A 126 8.53 0.97 -10.15
C PRO A 126 7.36 0.14 -10.66
N VAL A 127 7.40 -1.18 -10.51
CA VAL A 127 6.33 -2.10 -10.94
C VAL A 127 5.08 -1.89 -10.09
N ALA A 128 5.22 -1.92 -8.76
CA ALA A 128 4.11 -1.72 -7.85
C ALA A 128 3.45 -0.34 -8.05
N VAL A 129 4.27 0.73 -8.13
CA VAL A 129 3.78 2.10 -8.33
C VAL A 129 3.11 2.27 -9.71
N ALA A 130 3.60 1.60 -10.77
CA ALA A 130 2.96 1.65 -12.08
C ALA A 130 1.53 1.09 -12.03
N LEU A 131 1.33 -0.07 -11.38
CA LEU A 131 0.01 -0.69 -11.20
C LEU A 131 -0.92 0.18 -10.31
N ILE A 132 -0.40 0.75 -9.23
CA ILE A 132 -1.14 1.69 -8.38
C ILE A 132 -1.57 2.93 -9.18
N LYS A 133 -0.65 3.53 -9.94
CA LYS A 133 -0.94 4.71 -10.79
C LYS A 133 -1.89 4.38 -11.93
N HIS A 134 -1.93 3.12 -12.38
CA HIS A 134 -2.93 2.67 -13.35
C HIS A 134 -4.34 2.79 -12.75
N MET A 135 -4.55 2.36 -11.52
CA MET A 135 -5.85 2.38 -10.85
C MET A 135 -6.28 3.79 -10.41
N ILE A 136 -5.40 4.55 -9.76
CA ILE A 136 -5.74 5.84 -9.14
C ILE A 136 -5.57 7.01 -10.13
N GLY A 137 -4.48 7.02 -10.89
CA GLY A 137 -4.10 8.10 -11.79
C GLY A 137 -2.71 8.66 -11.50
N SER A 138 -1.90 8.86 -12.54
CA SER A 138 -0.47 9.13 -12.41
C SER A 138 -0.12 10.41 -11.64
N LYS A 139 -0.90 11.48 -11.84
CA LYS A 139 -0.62 12.80 -11.25
C LYS A 139 -1.21 12.97 -9.85
N VAL A 140 -2.24 12.20 -9.52
CA VAL A 140 -3.05 12.36 -8.31
C VAL A 140 -2.80 11.29 -7.25
N THR A 141 -1.95 10.31 -7.55
CA THR A 141 -1.56 9.26 -6.60
C THR A 141 -0.65 9.82 -5.52
N ARG A 142 -1.00 9.55 -4.27
CA ARG A 142 -0.21 9.85 -3.08
C ARG A 142 -0.08 8.63 -2.20
N PHE A 143 1.00 8.60 -1.44
CA PHE A 143 1.22 7.64 -0.38
C PHE A 143 0.38 7.99 0.85
N SER A 144 -0.13 7.01 1.55
CA SER A 144 -1.01 7.22 2.71
C SER A 144 -0.44 6.64 3.98
N SER A 145 0.07 5.42 3.92
CA SER A 145 0.69 4.76 5.08
C SER A 145 1.58 3.60 4.67
N ASN A 146 2.49 3.23 5.57
CA ASN A 146 3.40 2.11 5.43
C ASN A 146 3.41 1.29 6.71
N ASN A 147 2.73 0.14 6.67
CA ASN A 147 2.45 -0.68 7.84
C ASN A 147 2.92 -2.12 7.64
N SER A 148 3.30 -2.79 8.72
CA SER A 148 3.46 -4.25 8.74
C SER A 148 2.32 -4.90 9.50
N PHE A 149 1.77 -5.95 8.93
CA PHE A 149 0.89 -6.89 9.63
C PHE A 149 1.72 -8.05 10.16
N VAL A 150 1.76 -8.18 11.48
CA VAL A 150 2.45 -9.26 12.18
C VAL A 150 1.39 -10.19 12.78
N LYS A 151 1.28 -11.41 12.23
CA LYS A 151 0.23 -12.38 12.56
C LYS A 151 0.83 -13.71 12.98
N TRP A 152 0.24 -14.36 13.97
CA TRP A 152 0.61 -15.70 14.44
C TRP A 152 -0.61 -16.63 14.50
N GLN A 153 -0.40 -17.87 14.91
CA GLN A 153 -1.44 -18.89 14.99
C GLN A 153 -2.56 -18.48 15.97
N GLY A 154 -3.82 -18.66 15.56
CA GLY A 154 -5.00 -18.44 16.38
C GLY A 154 -6.22 -17.98 15.57
N GLU A 155 -7.31 -17.70 16.28
CA GLU A 155 -8.60 -17.35 15.67
C GLU A 155 -8.64 -15.97 15.01
N PHE A 156 -7.69 -15.10 15.28
CA PHE A 156 -7.56 -13.78 14.69
C PHE A 156 -8.54 -12.71 15.23
N GLY A 157 -9.57 -13.07 15.97
CA GLY A 157 -10.54 -12.15 16.58
C GLY A 157 -11.62 -11.62 15.63
N TYR A 158 -11.61 -11.97 14.35
CA TYR A 158 -12.59 -11.48 13.35
C TYR A 158 -13.81 -12.38 13.17
N GLY A 159 -13.91 -13.46 13.95
CA GLY A 159 -15.01 -14.41 13.86
C GLY A 159 -15.21 -14.96 12.45
N PRO A 160 -16.44 -15.28 12.06
CA PRO A 160 -16.73 -15.89 10.77
C PRO A 160 -16.62 -14.91 9.59
N ASN A 161 -16.47 -13.60 9.84
CA ASN A 161 -16.50 -12.58 8.79
C ASN A 161 -15.16 -12.33 8.09
N LEU A 162 -14.08 -13.05 8.49
CA LEU A 162 -12.71 -12.92 7.92
C LEU A 162 -12.16 -11.48 7.96
N GLY A 163 -12.79 -10.57 8.70
CA GLY A 163 -12.47 -9.15 8.70
C GLY A 163 -12.67 -8.48 7.33
N LEU A 164 -13.56 -8.99 6.50
CA LEU A 164 -13.79 -8.44 5.17
C LEU A 164 -14.24 -6.99 5.22
N HIS A 165 -13.54 -6.16 4.49
CA HIS A 165 -13.80 -4.73 4.33
C HIS A 165 -13.34 -4.25 2.95
N ALA A 166 -13.60 -2.99 2.64
CA ALA A 166 -13.00 -2.29 1.52
C ALA A 166 -12.26 -1.07 2.05
N ASP A 167 -11.01 -0.88 1.66
CA ASP A 167 -10.20 0.25 2.12
C ASP A 167 -10.76 1.60 1.68
N GLN A 168 -11.48 1.62 0.56
CA GLN A 168 -12.19 2.80 0.08
C GLN A 168 -13.39 3.20 0.95
N SER A 169 -13.67 2.47 2.03
CA SER A 169 -14.82 2.74 2.92
C SER A 169 -14.75 4.09 3.65
N ALA A 170 -13.59 4.75 3.67
CA ALA A 170 -13.45 6.12 4.14
C ALA A 170 -14.09 7.16 3.19
N VAL A 171 -14.36 6.76 1.95
CA VAL A 171 -15.00 7.61 0.93
C VAL A 171 -16.50 7.35 0.94
N PRO A 172 -17.34 8.41 0.87
CA PRO A 172 -18.80 8.24 0.77
C PRO A 172 -19.21 7.44 -0.47
N LEU A 173 -20.28 6.67 -0.33
CA LEU A 173 -20.95 6.00 -1.45
C LEU A 173 -21.84 6.98 -2.26
N PRO A 174 -22.08 6.72 -3.56
CA PRO A 174 -21.61 5.56 -4.35
C PRO A 174 -20.17 5.73 -4.84
N TRP A 175 -19.40 4.65 -4.88
CA TRP A 175 -18.07 4.68 -5.47
C TRP A 175 -18.16 4.62 -7.00
N GLY A 176 -17.31 5.40 -7.67
CA GLY A 176 -17.09 5.31 -9.11
C GLY A 176 -16.19 4.13 -9.51
N ARG A 177 -15.90 4.04 -10.80
CA ARG A 177 -14.98 3.02 -11.34
C ARG A 177 -13.51 3.29 -11.06
N THR A 178 -13.13 4.54 -10.82
CA THR A 178 -11.75 4.92 -10.52
C THR A 178 -11.45 4.63 -9.06
N ALA A 179 -10.32 4.00 -8.81
CA ALA A 179 -9.84 3.80 -7.46
C ALA A 179 -9.52 5.14 -6.80
N LEU A 180 -10.06 5.40 -5.64
CA LEU A 180 -9.65 6.51 -4.78
C LEU A 180 -8.62 6.08 -3.75
N THR A 181 -8.50 4.77 -3.55
CA THR A 181 -7.45 4.12 -2.76
C THR A 181 -7.02 2.83 -3.46
N ALA A 182 -5.78 2.43 -3.25
CA ALA A 182 -5.23 1.16 -3.72
C ALA A 182 -4.06 0.74 -2.83
N ASN A 183 -3.78 -0.55 -2.76
CA ASN A 183 -2.77 -1.09 -1.88
C ASN A 183 -1.81 -2.04 -2.57
N THR A 184 -0.62 -2.13 -1.98
CA THR A 184 0.30 -3.26 -2.17
C THR A 184 0.48 -3.98 -0.85
N ASN A 185 0.39 -5.31 -0.86
CA ASN A 185 0.70 -6.15 0.29
C ASN A 185 1.87 -7.08 -0.09
N TRP A 186 3.06 -6.77 0.42
CA TRP A 186 4.30 -7.51 0.17
C TRP A 186 4.39 -8.69 1.12
N CYS A 187 4.46 -9.89 0.57
CA CYS A 187 4.49 -11.14 1.33
C CYS A 187 5.90 -11.42 1.85
N LEU A 188 6.18 -11.11 3.11
CA LEU A 188 7.49 -11.40 3.71
C LEU A 188 7.64 -12.86 4.13
N THR A 189 6.53 -13.58 4.18
CA THR A 189 6.44 -15.03 4.41
C THR A 189 5.47 -15.63 3.39
N ASP A 190 5.48 -16.94 3.21
CA ASP A 190 4.53 -17.60 2.35
C ASP A 190 3.09 -17.39 2.82
N TYR A 191 2.21 -17.16 1.86
CA TYR A 191 0.78 -17.08 2.03
C TYR A 191 0.14 -18.39 1.55
N THR A 192 -0.35 -19.18 2.49
CA THR A 192 -1.14 -20.40 2.23
C THR A 192 -2.45 -20.30 3.01
N LEU A 193 -3.48 -21.02 2.62
CA LEU A 193 -4.76 -21.01 3.32
C LEU A 193 -4.58 -21.30 4.82
N GLU A 194 -3.85 -22.35 5.19
CA GLU A 194 -3.56 -22.74 6.56
C GLU A 194 -2.61 -21.74 7.27
N GLY A 195 -1.76 -21.06 6.49
CA GLY A 195 -0.86 -19.99 6.94
C GLY A 195 -1.57 -18.65 7.20
N GLY A 196 -2.88 -18.57 6.98
CA GLY A 196 -3.67 -17.35 7.15
C GLY A 196 -3.55 -16.40 5.97
N ALA A 197 -3.74 -16.93 4.75
CA ALA A 197 -3.68 -16.17 3.50
C ALA A 197 -4.59 -14.93 3.49
N PHE A 198 -4.29 -14.02 2.60
CA PHE A 198 -5.16 -12.90 2.28
C PHE A 198 -6.47 -13.45 1.70
N ALA A 199 -7.60 -12.93 2.15
CA ALA A 199 -8.93 -13.27 1.66
C ALA A 199 -9.43 -12.14 0.77
N TYR A 200 -10.03 -12.43 -0.38
CA TYR A 200 -10.69 -11.40 -1.18
C TYR A 200 -11.91 -11.97 -1.94
N VAL A 201 -12.79 -11.08 -2.36
CA VAL A 201 -13.93 -11.42 -3.21
C VAL A 201 -13.64 -10.92 -4.62
N PRO A 202 -13.40 -11.84 -5.59
CA PRO A 202 -13.08 -11.47 -6.97
C PRO A 202 -14.15 -10.57 -7.60
N GLY A 203 -13.73 -9.50 -8.30
CA GLY A 203 -14.63 -8.58 -8.97
C GLY A 203 -15.43 -7.63 -8.08
N SER A 204 -15.31 -7.73 -6.75
CA SER A 204 -16.09 -6.93 -5.79
C SER A 204 -15.84 -5.42 -5.87
N HIS A 205 -14.70 -5.00 -6.39
CA HIS A 205 -14.40 -3.58 -6.62
C HIS A 205 -15.40 -2.90 -7.57
N ARG A 206 -16.13 -3.69 -8.38
CA ARG A 206 -17.17 -3.22 -9.30
C ARG A 206 -18.54 -3.06 -8.68
N PHE A 207 -18.75 -3.58 -7.46
CA PHE A 207 -20.05 -3.53 -6.80
C PHE A 207 -20.37 -2.13 -6.22
N ALA A 208 -19.40 -1.24 -6.18
CA ALA A 208 -19.54 0.11 -5.64
C ALA A 208 -20.19 0.16 -4.25
N SER A 209 -19.94 -0.85 -3.42
CA SER A 209 -20.57 -1.05 -2.11
C SER A 209 -19.60 -1.68 -1.11
N ARG A 210 -19.97 -1.64 0.16
CA ARG A 210 -19.29 -2.37 1.24
C ARG A 210 -19.68 -3.85 1.23
N PRO A 211 -18.86 -4.75 1.80
CA PRO A 211 -19.21 -6.16 1.93
C PRO A 211 -20.57 -6.36 2.59
N GLN A 212 -21.35 -7.30 2.06
CA GLN A 212 -22.65 -7.69 2.60
C GLN A 212 -22.51 -9.09 3.20
N PHE A 213 -22.80 -9.23 4.50
CA PHE A 213 -22.70 -10.49 5.22
C PHE A 213 -24.04 -11.24 5.26
N PRO A 214 -24.05 -12.58 5.19
CA PRO A 214 -22.91 -13.50 5.11
C PRO A 214 -22.40 -13.76 3.68
N SER A 215 -23.05 -13.25 2.65
CA SER A 215 -22.80 -13.57 1.25
C SER A 215 -21.37 -13.24 0.79
N ALA A 216 -20.77 -12.17 1.32
CA ALA A 216 -19.40 -11.80 0.99
C ALA A 216 -18.39 -12.89 1.42
N VAL A 217 -18.58 -13.48 2.61
CA VAL A 217 -17.71 -14.57 3.11
C VAL A 217 -17.82 -15.81 2.24
N ALA A 218 -19.03 -16.16 1.80
CA ALA A 218 -19.26 -17.31 0.94
C ALA A 218 -18.58 -17.19 -0.44
N GLN A 219 -18.29 -15.96 -0.89
CA GLN A 219 -17.62 -15.66 -2.15
C GLN A 219 -16.12 -15.40 -2.00
N ALA A 220 -15.63 -15.32 -0.75
CA ALA A 220 -14.23 -15.03 -0.50
C ALA A 220 -13.35 -16.23 -0.86
N VAL A 221 -12.23 -15.94 -1.53
CA VAL A 221 -11.21 -16.94 -1.91
C VAL A 221 -9.86 -16.55 -1.31
N PRO A 222 -8.99 -17.54 -0.99
CA PRO A 222 -7.64 -17.26 -0.54
C PRO A 222 -6.75 -16.79 -1.68
N VAL A 223 -5.84 -15.83 -1.38
CA VAL A 223 -4.72 -15.51 -2.24
C VAL A 223 -3.50 -16.23 -1.69
N GLU A 224 -3.09 -17.30 -2.37
CA GLU A 224 -1.86 -18.01 -2.06
C GLU A 224 -0.71 -17.40 -2.86
N ALA A 225 0.39 -17.08 -2.18
CA ALA A 225 1.53 -16.40 -2.77
C ALA A 225 2.82 -16.79 -2.05
N ALA A 226 3.87 -17.04 -2.82
CA ALA A 226 5.20 -17.29 -2.26
C ALA A 226 5.76 -16.02 -1.59
N LYS A 227 6.63 -16.22 -0.60
CA LYS A 227 7.45 -15.16 -0.03
C LYS A 227 8.12 -14.34 -1.13
N GLY A 228 8.11 -13.03 -0.96
CA GLY A 228 8.63 -12.06 -1.91
C GLY A 228 7.59 -11.57 -2.91
N SER A 229 6.48 -12.26 -3.13
CA SER A 229 5.41 -11.74 -3.99
C SER A 229 4.79 -10.45 -3.45
N VAL A 230 4.23 -9.64 -4.34
CA VAL A 230 3.39 -8.50 -3.95
C VAL A 230 1.98 -8.67 -4.47
N ILE A 231 1.00 -8.58 -3.58
CA ILE A 231 -0.42 -8.52 -3.89
C ILE A 231 -0.77 -7.06 -4.09
N VAL A 232 -1.22 -6.69 -5.29
CA VAL A 232 -1.65 -5.33 -5.64
C VAL A 232 -3.17 -5.35 -5.82
N PHE A 233 -3.90 -4.43 -5.19
CA PHE A 233 -5.35 -4.47 -5.26
C PHE A 233 -6.01 -3.09 -5.19
N HIS A 234 -7.20 -3.03 -5.79
CA HIS A 234 -8.06 -1.86 -5.82
C HIS A 234 -8.70 -1.64 -4.44
N GLY A 235 -8.72 -0.41 -3.94
CA GLY A 235 -9.23 -0.11 -2.60
C GLY A 235 -10.71 -0.43 -2.36
N ALA A 236 -11.51 -0.58 -3.42
CA ALA A 236 -12.90 -1.04 -3.33
C ALA A 236 -13.04 -2.58 -3.35
N THR A 237 -11.97 -3.33 -3.56
CA THR A 237 -11.98 -4.79 -3.47
C THR A 237 -12.25 -5.22 -2.03
N TRP A 238 -13.27 -6.06 -1.85
CA TRP A 238 -13.58 -6.62 -0.54
C TRP A 238 -12.52 -7.62 -0.16
N HIS A 239 -11.83 -7.37 0.95
CA HIS A 239 -10.71 -8.19 1.37
C HIS A 239 -10.59 -8.27 2.89
N GLY A 240 -9.82 -9.25 3.33
CA GLY A 240 -9.53 -9.53 4.73
C GLY A 240 -8.47 -10.62 4.84
N ALA A 241 -8.57 -11.49 5.82
CA ALA A 241 -7.60 -12.58 5.97
C ALA A 241 -8.22 -13.81 6.63
N TYR A 242 -7.77 -14.98 6.19
CA TYR A 242 -8.04 -16.23 6.87
C TYR A 242 -7.27 -16.32 8.20
N PRO A 243 -7.79 -17.04 9.21
CA PRO A 243 -7.03 -17.34 10.43
C PRO A 243 -5.80 -18.19 10.10
N ARG A 244 -4.70 -17.96 10.84
CA ARG A 244 -3.52 -18.82 10.73
C ARG A 244 -3.71 -20.03 11.62
N LYS A 245 -3.76 -21.23 11.04
CA LYS A 245 -4.01 -22.49 11.74
C LYS A 245 -2.74 -23.27 12.11
N ILE A 246 -1.61 -22.92 11.46
CA ILE A 246 -0.32 -23.58 11.67
C ILE A 246 0.61 -22.70 12.54
N PRO A 247 1.59 -23.30 13.26
CA PRO A 247 2.59 -22.55 14.02
C PRO A 247 3.36 -21.54 13.17
N GLY A 248 4.02 -20.59 13.83
CA GLY A 248 4.86 -19.57 13.22
C GLY A 248 4.12 -18.29 12.87
N MET A 249 4.74 -17.48 12.02
CA MET A 249 4.32 -16.13 11.73
C MET A 249 3.94 -15.96 10.26
N ARG A 250 2.97 -15.07 10.00
CA ARG A 250 2.76 -14.44 8.70
C ARG A 250 3.03 -12.96 8.84
N ILE A 251 3.99 -12.48 8.09
CA ILE A 251 4.42 -11.08 8.13
C ILE A 251 4.30 -10.48 6.72
N SER A 252 3.78 -9.27 6.66
CA SER A 252 3.68 -8.51 5.40
C SER A 252 3.90 -7.03 5.60
N ILE A 253 4.22 -6.33 4.51
CA ILE A 253 4.24 -4.88 4.43
C ILE A 253 3.08 -4.43 3.55
N ALA A 254 2.23 -3.57 4.08
CA ALA A 254 1.20 -2.89 3.32
C ALA A 254 1.63 -1.45 3.03
N ASN A 255 1.69 -1.10 1.75
CA ASN A 255 1.81 0.28 1.30
C ASN A 255 0.45 0.72 0.79
N TYR A 256 -0.18 1.61 1.52
CA TYR A 256 -1.47 2.17 1.18
C TYR A 256 -1.29 3.45 0.36
N TYR A 257 -1.93 3.50 -0.81
CA TYR A 257 -1.93 4.66 -1.70
C TYR A 257 -3.33 5.23 -1.84
N ARG A 258 -3.40 6.52 -2.11
CA ARG A 258 -4.65 7.26 -2.18
C ARG A 258 -4.64 8.27 -3.32
N HIS A 259 -5.82 8.65 -3.77
CA HIS A 259 -6.00 9.87 -4.54
C HIS A 259 -5.73 11.08 -3.65
N MET A 260 -5.11 12.12 -4.16
CA MET A 260 -4.76 13.33 -3.38
C MET A 260 -5.94 13.98 -2.62
N MET A 261 -7.17 13.74 -3.07
CA MET A 261 -8.39 14.23 -2.41
C MET A 261 -8.79 13.41 -1.17
N VAL A 262 -8.22 12.24 -0.94
CA VAL A 262 -8.50 11.40 0.22
C VAL A 262 -7.48 11.73 1.31
N SER A 263 -7.91 11.82 2.56
CA SER A 263 -7.02 12.06 3.69
C SER A 263 -5.98 10.94 3.86
N SER A 264 -4.76 11.30 4.23
CA SER A 264 -3.70 10.35 4.55
C SER A 264 -3.97 9.67 5.89
N GLN A 265 -3.57 8.40 6.02
CA GLN A 265 -3.58 7.69 7.30
C GLN A 265 -2.40 8.08 8.18
N GLU A 266 -1.23 8.33 7.58
CA GLU A 266 -0.05 8.85 8.25
C GLU A 266 0.16 10.30 7.81
N ASP A 267 0.56 11.16 8.74
CA ASP A 267 0.76 12.59 8.45
C ASP A 267 2.16 12.85 7.86
N TYR A 268 2.36 12.36 6.62
CA TYR A 268 3.62 12.60 5.91
C TYR A 268 3.95 14.06 5.76
N ARG A 269 2.94 14.89 5.57
CA ARG A 269 3.14 16.32 5.26
C ARG A 269 3.72 17.10 6.42
N ASN A 270 3.25 16.83 7.64
CA ASN A 270 3.60 17.64 8.82
C ASN A 270 4.51 16.92 9.81
N SER A 271 4.47 15.58 9.88
CA SER A 271 5.18 14.81 10.91
C SER A 271 6.33 13.95 10.37
N PHE A 272 6.41 13.74 9.04
CA PHE A 272 7.51 12.97 8.46
C PHE A 272 8.76 13.85 8.32
N ASP A 273 9.90 13.35 8.75
CA ASP A 273 11.18 14.00 8.51
C ASP A 273 11.54 13.97 7.03
N ARG A 274 11.47 15.12 6.37
CA ARG A 274 11.71 15.28 4.94
C ARG A 274 13.13 14.92 4.51
N ASP A 275 14.09 14.98 5.40
CA ASP A 275 15.46 14.57 5.08
C ASP A 275 15.56 13.05 4.86
N LEU A 276 14.73 12.26 5.54
CA LEU A 276 14.62 10.82 5.27
C LEU A 276 14.11 10.52 3.86
N ALA A 277 13.35 11.40 3.24
CA ALA A 277 12.89 11.21 1.86
C ALA A 277 14.05 11.19 0.84
N LYS A 278 15.17 11.83 1.18
CA LYS A 278 16.38 11.83 0.35
C LYS A 278 17.13 10.49 0.42
N ASP A 279 16.96 9.75 1.52
CA ASP A 279 17.51 8.42 1.72
C ASP A 279 16.52 7.35 1.21
N CYS A 280 16.41 7.26 -0.10
CA CYS A 280 15.54 6.35 -0.82
C CYS A 280 16.13 6.05 -2.20
N VAL A 281 15.84 4.87 -2.76
CA VAL A 281 16.31 4.49 -4.11
C VAL A 281 15.78 5.41 -5.22
N ASN A 282 14.63 6.04 -5.01
CA ASN A 282 14.06 7.05 -5.89
C ASN A 282 13.48 8.21 -5.07
N PRO A 283 14.34 9.15 -4.62
CA PRO A 283 13.93 10.26 -3.75
C PRO A 283 12.86 11.16 -4.37
N GLU A 284 12.97 11.43 -5.68
CA GLU A 284 12.01 12.30 -6.40
C GLU A 284 10.60 11.67 -6.41
N LEU A 285 10.53 10.36 -6.67
CA LEU A 285 9.25 9.65 -6.65
C LEU A 285 8.68 9.57 -5.24
N PHE A 286 9.51 9.28 -4.23
CA PHE A 286 9.06 9.24 -2.83
C PHE A 286 8.53 10.61 -2.40
N TRP A 287 9.24 11.68 -2.72
CA TRP A 287 8.82 13.05 -2.45
C TRP A 287 7.46 13.38 -3.07
N ALA A 288 7.31 13.08 -4.37
CA ALA A 288 6.05 13.32 -5.08
C ALA A 288 4.88 12.50 -4.52
N LEU A 289 5.12 11.23 -4.14
CA LEU A 289 4.10 10.37 -3.53
C LEU A 289 3.74 10.83 -2.11
N SER A 290 4.68 11.39 -1.35
CA SER A 290 4.44 11.88 0.01
C SER A 290 3.55 13.14 0.04
N GLY A 291 3.43 13.84 -1.09
CA GLY A 291 2.60 15.04 -1.19
C GLY A 291 3.13 16.23 -0.38
N PHE A 292 4.45 16.31 -0.19
CA PHE A 292 5.06 17.39 0.58
C PHE A 292 4.80 18.79 0.01
N ASP A 293 4.71 18.85 -1.33
CA ASP A 293 4.48 20.08 -2.07
C ASP A 293 3.02 20.21 -2.58
N ASP A 294 2.11 19.35 -2.06
CA ASP A 294 0.71 19.44 -2.44
C ASP A 294 0.12 20.75 -1.92
N GLU A 295 -0.31 21.56 -2.86
CA GLU A 295 -1.03 22.80 -2.59
C GLU A 295 -2.53 22.61 -2.83
N PHE A 296 -3.31 23.54 -2.32
CA PHE A 296 -4.74 23.58 -2.63
C PHE A 296 -4.93 23.75 -4.13
N PRO A 297 -5.95 23.11 -4.77
CA PRO A 297 -6.15 23.14 -6.21
C PRO A 297 -6.23 24.53 -6.85
N TYR A 298 -6.48 25.53 -6.04
CA TYR A 298 -6.54 26.94 -6.46
C TYR A 298 -5.29 27.73 -6.02
N CYS A 299 -4.10 27.13 -6.18
CA CYS A 299 -2.84 27.83 -5.93
C CYS A 299 -2.63 29.01 -6.89
N GLU A 300 -1.72 29.91 -6.55
CA GLU A 300 -1.45 31.12 -7.32
C GLU A 300 -1.10 30.83 -8.79
N GLN A 301 -0.41 29.75 -9.06
CA GLN A 301 -0.01 29.35 -10.41
C GLN A 301 -1.21 29.06 -11.34
N SER A 302 -2.35 28.71 -10.76
CA SER A 302 -3.58 28.46 -11.52
C SER A 302 -4.61 29.58 -11.42
N GLN A 303 -4.32 30.64 -10.66
CA GLN A 303 -5.21 31.77 -10.45
C GLN A 303 -4.79 32.98 -11.29
N PRO A 304 -5.66 33.53 -12.13
CA PRO A 304 -5.39 34.76 -12.88
C PRO A 304 -5.55 36.03 -12.03
N VAL A 305 -6.01 35.90 -10.81
CA VAL A 305 -6.28 37.04 -9.92
C VAL A 305 -5.25 37.06 -8.79
N PRO A 306 -4.58 38.19 -8.54
CA PRO A 306 -3.66 38.34 -7.41
C PRO A 306 -4.38 38.06 -6.08
N ARG A 307 -3.72 37.32 -5.19
CA ARG A 307 -4.17 37.17 -3.82
C ARG A 307 -3.64 38.33 -2.98
N VAL A 308 -4.52 38.92 -2.22
CA VAL A 308 -4.14 39.84 -1.16
C VAL A 308 -3.95 38.99 0.10
N LEU A 309 -2.71 38.84 0.53
CA LEU A 309 -2.36 38.21 1.80
C LEU A 309 -2.22 39.34 2.83
N ASP A 310 -2.98 39.23 3.94
CA ASP A 310 -2.89 40.17 5.07
C ASP A 310 -1.61 39.96 5.88
#